data_48912b1767f9a34df75de4ac54934ce7
#
_entry.id   48912b1767f9a34df75de4ac54934ce7
#
_cell.length_a   1.000
_cell.length_b   1.000
_cell.length_c   1.000
_cell.angle_alpha   90.00
_cell.angle_beta   90.00
_cell.angle_gamma   90.00
#
_symmetry.space_group_name_H-M   'P 1'
#
loop_
_entity.id
_entity.type
_entity.pdbx_description
1 polymer ?
#
loop_
_entity_poly.entity_id
_entity_poly.type
_entity_poly.pdbx_seq_one_letter_code
_entity_poly.pdbx_strand_id
1 'polypeptide(L)'
;MNTPLSIPPGDAAARFRFGVTGMTCASCVGRVERALKKVPGVVDASVNLATESASVRAGAEVTRDALIAAVQDAGYAVLPIEDGAATTSDPHAHHHDVYGERERRHLILAALLSLPLVLPMVALAWGEHWMLPAWLQLALATPVQFWLGARFYRAGWAALKARAGNMDLLVALGTSAGYGLSAWQMFFAEVHHDRPHLYFEASAVVITLILMGKW
;
A
#
# COMPACT_ATOMS: atom_id res chain seq x y z
N MET A 1 -14.59 15.53 -50.91
CA MET A 1 -15.65 14.58 -50.56
C MET A 1 -15.20 13.79 -49.34
N ASN A 2 -15.55 14.26 -48.14
CA ASN A 2 -15.24 13.59 -46.87
C ASN A 2 -16.45 12.79 -46.45
N THR A 3 -16.38 11.48 -46.62
CA THR A 3 -17.37 10.57 -46.09
C THR A 3 -17.15 10.45 -44.60
N PRO A 4 -18.12 10.78 -43.72
CA PRO A 4 -18.00 10.52 -42.30
C PRO A 4 -18.04 9.02 -42.07
N LEU A 5 -17.02 8.48 -41.41
CA LEU A 5 -17.03 7.10 -40.92
C LEU A 5 -18.21 6.96 -39.94
N SER A 6 -19.27 6.33 -40.39
CA SER A 6 -20.38 5.94 -39.54
C SER A 6 -19.89 4.79 -38.64
N ILE A 7 -19.74 5.09 -37.37
CA ILE A 7 -19.57 4.07 -36.31
C ILE A 7 -20.90 3.30 -36.24
N PRO A 8 -20.90 1.97 -36.37
CA PRO A 8 -22.14 1.21 -36.29
C PRO A 8 -22.77 1.34 -34.89
N PRO A 9 -24.08 1.53 -34.77
CA PRO A 9 -24.79 1.49 -33.50
C PRO A 9 -25.01 0.01 -33.12
N GLY A 10 -24.05 -0.55 -32.41
CA GLY A 10 -24.11 -1.95 -31.99
C GLY A 10 -23.03 -2.21 -30.97
N ASP A 11 -23.30 -1.83 -29.78
CA ASP A 11 -23.05 -2.44 -28.49
C ASP A 11 -23.22 -1.35 -27.44
N ALA A 12 -24.35 -1.36 -26.77
CA ALA A 12 -24.55 -0.59 -25.55
C ALA A 12 -23.70 -1.22 -24.44
N ALA A 13 -22.39 -1.11 -24.58
CA ALA A 13 -21.47 -1.52 -23.56
C ALA A 13 -21.75 -0.65 -22.31
N ALA A 14 -22.25 -1.29 -21.28
CA ALA A 14 -22.43 -0.64 -19.99
C ALA A 14 -21.09 -0.12 -19.49
N ARG A 15 -21.08 1.09 -18.95
CA ARG A 15 -19.89 1.69 -18.35
C ARG A 15 -20.06 1.67 -16.85
N PHE A 16 -19.13 1.02 -16.17
CA PHE A 16 -19.06 1.00 -14.72
C PHE A 16 -17.85 1.84 -14.27
N ARG A 17 -18.06 2.63 -13.24
CA ARG A 17 -16.99 3.37 -12.57
C ARG A 17 -17.11 3.16 -11.07
N PHE A 18 -15.99 2.84 -10.40
CA PHE A 18 -15.95 2.64 -8.96
C PHE A 18 -14.56 2.92 -8.41
N GLY A 19 -14.49 3.29 -7.13
CA GLY A 19 -13.25 3.49 -6.42
C GLY A 19 -12.60 2.15 -6.08
N VAL A 20 -11.27 2.06 -6.19
CA VAL A 20 -10.49 0.89 -5.79
C VAL A 20 -9.40 1.34 -4.84
N THR A 21 -9.49 0.93 -3.58
CA THR A 21 -8.53 1.28 -2.56
C THR A 21 -7.54 0.16 -2.27
N GLY A 22 -6.38 0.53 -1.71
CA GLY A 22 -5.31 -0.43 -1.39
C GLY A 22 -4.29 -0.64 -2.50
N MET A 23 -4.42 0.07 -3.64
CA MET A 23 -3.39 0.09 -4.67
C MET A 23 -2.22 0.97 -4.23
N THR A 24 -1.00 0.48 -4.41
CA THR A 24 0.20 1.20 -3.95
C THR A 24 1.25 1.39 -5.04
N CYS A 25 1.08 0.73 -6.18
CA CYS A 25 2.06 0.73 -7.26
C CYS A 25 1.45 0.27 -8.59
N ALA A 26 2.16 0.49 -9.68
CA ALA A 26 1.72 0.10 -11.02
C ALA A 26 1.42 -1.41 -11.16
N SER A 27 2.11 -2.27 -10.42
CA SER A 27 1.81 -3.71 -10.43
C SER A 27 0.46 -4.04 -9.80
N CYS A 28 -0.01 -3.24 -8.83
CA CYS A 28 -1.34 -3.34 -8.26
C CYS A 28 -2.40 -2.98 -9.31
N VAL A 29 -2.19 -1.88 -10.04
CA VAL A 29 -3.06 -1.46 -11.17
C VAL A 29 -3.22 -2.60 -12.17
N GLY A 30 -2.12 -3.12 -12.69
CA GLY A 30 -2.16 -4.21 -13.67
C GLY A 30 -2.78 -5.51 -13.12
N ARG A 31 -2.82 -5.71 -11.80
CA ARG A 31 -3.51 -6.84 -11.18
C ARG A 31 -5.02 -6.63 -11.18
N VAL A 32 -5.48 -5.45 -10.77
CA VAL A 32 -6.91 -5.11 -10.79
C VAL A 32 -7.45 -5.15 -12.22
N GLU A 33 -6.73 -4.56 -13.18
CA GLU A 33 -7.13 -4.61 -14.60
C GLU A 33 -7.26 -6.05 -15.12
N ARG A 34 -6.28 -6.91 -14.80
CA ARG A 34 -6.34 -8.31 -15.20
C ARG A 34 -7.48 -9.07 -14.53
N ALA A 35 -7.80 -8.78 -13.28
CA ALA A 35 -8.92 -9.38 -12.58
C ALA A 35 -10.25 -8.98 -13.23
N LEU A 36 -10.42 -7.70 -13.53
CA LEU A 36 -11.60 -7.18 -14.21
C LEU A 36 -11.75 -7.74 -15.63
N LYS A 37 -10.66 -7.82 -16.40
CA LYS A 37 -10.67 -8.38 -17.77
C LYS A 37 -10.93 -9.90 -17.81
N LYS A 38 -10.83 -10.60 -16.69
CA LYS A 38 -11.19 -12.02 -16.58
C LYS A 38 -12.69 -12.25 -16.39
N VAL A 39 -13.43 -11.23 -15.99
CA VAL A 39 -14.90 -11.35 -15.84
C VAL A 39 -15.52 -11.52 -17.23
N PRO A 40 -16.28 -12.60 -17.47
CA PRO A 40 -16.93 -12.82 -18.77
C PRO A 40 -17.83 -11.62 -19.15
N GLY A 41 -17.73 -11.17 -20.39
CA GLY A 41 -18.49 -10.02 -20.89
C GLY A 41 -17.80 -8.66 -20.69
N VAL A 42 -16.65 -8.58 -20.01
CA VAL A 42 -15.85 -7.36 -19.94
C VAL A 42 -15.08 -7.17 -21.24
N VAL A 43 -15.32 -6.05 -21.89
CA VAL A 43 -14.65 -5.65 -23.15
C VAL A 43 -13.33 -4.96 -22.88
N ASP A 44 -13.32 -4.05 -21.89
CA ASP A 44 -12.13 -3.31 -21.51
C ASP A 44 -12.21 -2.84 -20.06
N ALA A 45 -11.05 -2.77 -19.40
CA ALA A 45 -10.92 -2.25 -18.05
C ALA A 45 -9.63 -1.43 -17.95
N SER A 46 -9.75 -0.25 -17.41
CA SER A 46 -8.65 0.69 -17.14
C SER A 46 -8.72 1.16 -15.70
N VAL A 47 -7.57 1.18 -15.04
CA VAL A 47 -7.44 1.56 -13.62
C VAL A 47 -6.44 2.70 -13.50
N ASN A 48 -6.82 3.73 -12.76
CA ASN A 48 -5.98 4.87 -12.48
C ASN A 48 -5.54 4.85 -11.02
N LEU A 49 -4.23 4.81 -10.80
CA LEU A 49 -3.63 4.79 -9.46
C LEU A 49 -3.79 6.12 -8.73
N ALA A 50 -3.63 7.24 -9.44
CA ALA A 50 -3.65 8.57 -8.84
C ALA A 50 -5.06 8.98 -8.35
N THR A 51 -6.09 8.53 -9.08
CA THR A 51 -7.50 8.80 -8.71
C THR A 51 -8.15 7.63 -7.99
N GLU A 52 -7.39 6.55 -7.73
CA GLU A 52 -7.88 5.31 -7.11
C GLU A 52 -9.20 4.83 -7.72
N SER A 53 -9.36 4.92 -9.04
CA SER A 53 -10.59 4.60 -9.75
C SER A 53 -10.39 3.58 -10.85
N ALA A 54 -11.39 2.72 -11.03
CA ALA A 54 -11.50 1.79 -12.13
C ALA A 54 -12.65 2.20 -13.05
N SER A 55 -12.42 2.11 -14.36
CA SER A 55 -13.41 2.29 -15.42
C SER A 55 -13.49 1.02 -16.25
N VAL A 56 -14.68 0.43 -16.34
CA VAL A 56 -14.93 -0.85 -17.04
C VAL A 56 -15.98 -0.65 -18.09
N ARG A 57 -15.75 -1.19 -19.29
CA ARG A 57 -16.72 -1.34 -20.35
C ARG A 57 -17.08 -2.81 -20.48
N ALA A 58 -18.35 -3.13 -20.36
CA ALA A 58 -18.81 -4.51 -20.37
C ALA A 58 -20.16 -4.64 -21.06
N GLY A 59 -20.49 -5.85 -21.50
CA GLY A 59 -21.82 -6.18 -22.03
C GLY A 59 -22.91 -6.01 -20.97
N ALA A 60 -24.16 -5.97 -21.43
CA ALA A 60 -25.30 -5.72 -20.55
C ALA A 60 -25.55 -6.83 -19.51
N GLU A 61 -24.96 -8.01 -19.72
CA GLU A 61 -25.06 -9.17 -18.84
C GLU A 61 -24.13 -9.08 -17.63
N VAL A 62 -23.15 -8.17 -17.64
CA VAL A 62 -22.18 -8.02 -16.54
C VAL A 62 -22.80 -7.21 -15.43
N THR A 63 -22.86 -7.79 -14.25
CA THR A 63 -23.35 -7.11 -13.05
C THR A 63 -22.24 -6.38 -12.33
N ARG A 64 -22.60 -5.29 -11.65
CA ARG A 64 -21.65 -4.55 -10.79
C ARG A 64 -21.06 -5.43 -9.71
N ASP A 65 -21.86 -6.32 -9.13
CA ASP A 65 -21.43 -7.23 -8.07
C ASP A 65 -20.34 -8.20 -8.53
N ALA A 66 -20.42 -8.69 -9.79
CA ALA A 66 -19.38 -9.54 -10.36
C ALA A 66 -18.04 -8.79 -10.51
N LEU A 67 -18.08 -7.52 -10.89
CA LEU A 67 -16.88 -6.68 -10.96
C LEU A 67 -16.29 -6.40 -9.58
N ILE A 68 -17.15 -6.10 -8.60
CA ILE A 68 -16.73 -5.88 -7.21
C ILE A 68 -16.08 -7.15 -6.65
N ALA A 69 -16.72 -8.31 -6.83
CA ALA A 69 -16.16 -9.59 -6.39
C ALA A 69 -14.78 -9.86 -7.01
N ALA A 70 -14.61 -9.62 -8.30
CA ALA A 70 -13.33 -9.81 -8.98
C ALA A 70 -12.21 -8.92 -8.42
N VAL A 71 -12.51 -7.69 -8.03
CA VAL A 71 -11.55 -6.78 -7.39
C VAL A 71 -11.23 -7.22 -5.97
N GLN A 72 -12.24 -7.66 -5.21
CA GLN A 72 -12.07 -8.17 -3.85
C GLN A 72 -11.25 -9.48 -3.83
N ASP A 73 -11.49 -10.37 -4.76
CA ASP A 73 -10.72 -11.62 -4.93
C ASP A 73 -9.26 -11.33 -5.30
N ALA A 74 -9.01 -10.22 -6.02
CA ALA A 74 -7.66 -9.74 -6.28
C ALA A 74 -6.98 -9.11 -5.05
N GLY A 75 -7.70 -8.96 -3.93
CA GLY A 75 -7.18 -8.47 -2.64
C GLY A 75 -7.29 -6.96 -2.43
N TYR A 76 -8.18 -6.30 -3.17
CA TYR A 76 -8.40 -4.85 -3.08
C TYR A 76 -9.82 -4.54 -2.58
N ALA A 77 -10.01 -3.36 -1.96
CA ALA A 77 -11.33 -2.94 -1.53
C ALA A 77 -11.96 -2.01 -2.59
N VAL A 78 -13.29 -2.11 -2.71
CA VAL A 78 -14.07 -1.29 -3.65
C VAL A 78 -14.89 -0.27 -2.86
N LEU A 79 -14.83 0.99 -3.28
CA LEU A 79 -15.70 2.05 -2.80
C LEU A 79 -16.82 2.27 -3.83
N PRO A 80 -18.09 2.29 -3.39
CA PRO A 80 -19.18 2.67 -4.27
C PRO A 80 -18.97 4.13 -4.69
N ILE A 81 -18.84 4.38 -5.99
CA ILE A 81 -19.07 5.72 -6.55
C ILE A 81 -20.55 5.69 -6.95
N GLU A 82 -21.37 6.52 -6.33
CA GLU A 82 -22.76 6.67 -6.72
C GLU A 82 -22.80 7.23 -8.14
N ASP A 83 -23.40 6.46 -9.07
CA ASP A 83 -23.72 6.90 -10.41
C ASP A 83 -24.90 7.87 -10.32
N GLY A 84 -24.61 9.12 -10.03
CA GLY A 84 -25.60 10.18 -9.95
C GLY A 84 -25.04 11.51 -10.40
N ALA A 85 -25.45 11.93 -11.61
CA ALA A 85 -25.38 13.27 -12.16
C ALA A 85 -24.01 13.96 -12.12
N ALA A 86 -23.57 14.38 -13.30
CA ALA A 86 -22.52 15.38 -13.50
C ALA A 86 -22.84 16.69 -12.75
N THR A 87 -22.61 16.69 -11.46
CA THR A 87 -22.45 17.91 -10.68
C THR A 87 -20.98 18.07 -10.40
N THR A 88 -20.46 19.20 -10.82
CA THR A 88 -19.11 19.73 -10.61
C THR A 88 -18.85 20.06 -9.12
N SER A 89 -19.12 19.12 -8.25
CA SER A 89 -18.71 19.16 -6.85
C SER A 89 -17.55 18.14 -6.72
N ASP A 90 -16.40 18.69 -6.42
CA ASP A 90 -15.14 18.00 -6.23
C ASP A 90 -15.33 16.80 -5.26
N PRO A 91 -15.28 15.53 -5.71
CA PRO A 91 -15.49 14.38 -4.83
C PRO A 91 -14.37 14.20 -3.82
N HIS A 92 -13.32 15.00 -3.94
CA HIS A 92 -12.14 14.95 -3.08
C HIS A 92 -12.34 15.62 -1.71
N ALA A 93 -13.39 16.47 -1.53
CA ALA A 93 -13.51 17.30 -0.34
C ALA A 93 -13.95 16.55 0.93
N HIS A 94 -14.73 15.47 0.83
CA HIS A 94 -15.33 14.85 2.02
C HIS A 94 -14.76 13.48 2.44
N HIS A 95 -14.03 12.79 1.56
CA HIS A 95 -13.37 11.53 1.93
C HIS A 95 -11.93 11.68 2.38
N HIS A 96 -11.26 12.81 2.04
CA HIS A 96 -9.91 13.11 2.50
C HIS A 96 -9.82 13.38 4.00
N ASP A 97 -10.84 13.95 4.61
CA ASP A 97 -10.76 14.43 5.99
C ASP A 97 -10.72 13.32 7.03
N VAL A 98 -11.47 12.24 6.85
CA VAL A 98 -11.54 11.15 7.85
C VAL A 98 -10.39 10.13 7.68
N TYR A 99 -10.01 9.81 6.44
CA TYR A 99 -8.89 8.92 6.17
C TYR A 99 -7.55 9.63 6.35
N GLY A 100 -7.44 10.90 5.93
CA GLY A 100 -6.24 11.71 6.06
C GLY A 100 -5.81 11.94 7.52
N GLU A 101 -6.74 12.20 8.44
CA GLU A 101 -6.41 12.38 9.86
C GLU A 101 -5.86 11.11 10.51
N ARG A 102 -6.41 9.97 10.18
CA ARG A 102 -5.95 8.68 10.72
C ARG A 102 -4.56 8.31 10.18
N GLU A 103 -4.34 8.55 8.91
CA GLU A 103 -3.06 8.30 8.24
C GLU A 103 -1.99 9.27 8.73
N ARG A 104 -2.33 10.54 8.91
CA ARG A 104 -1.47 11.56 9.52
C ARG A 104 -1.07 11.20 10.95
N ARG A 105 -1.98 10.70 11.78
CA ARG A 105 -1.66 10.23 13.14
C ARG A 105 -0.69 9.06 13.11
N HIS A 106 -0.89 8.09 12.22
CA HIS A 106 0.02 6.97 12.06
C HIS A 106 1.41 7.43 11.59
N LEU A 107 1.49 8.39 10.67
CA LEU A 107 2.75 8.96 10.22
C LEU A 107 3.47 9.71 11.34
N ILE A 108 2.77 10.56 12.11
CA ILE A 108 3.34 11.28 13.24
C ILE A 108 3.85 10.29 14.31
N LEU A 109 3.07 9.26 14.63
CA LEU A 109 3.49 8.23 15.57
C LEU A 109 4.69 7.43 15.07
N ALA A 110 4.74 7.09 13.78
CA ALA A 110 5.87 6.41 13.17
C ALA A 110 7.13 7.29 13.25
N ALA A 111 7.02 8.56 12.88
CA ALA A 111 8.13 9.52 12.95
C ALA A 111 8.60 9.71 14.40
N LEU A 112 7.69 9.86 15.36
CA LEU A 112 8.00 10.05 16.76
C LEU A 112 8.72 8.84 17.39
N LEU A 113 8.31 7.62 17.00
CA LEU A 113 8.93 6.38 17.47
C LEU A 113 10.25 6.07 16.76
N SER A 114 10.38 6.48 15.49
CA SER A 114 11.63 6.25 14.72
C SER A 114 12.69 7.29 15.00
N LEU A 115 12.31 8.52 15.36
CA LEU A 115 13.24 9.61 15.63
C LEU A 115 14.32 9.25 16.67
N PRO A 116 13.97 8.73 17.87
CA PRO A 116 14.98 8.35 18.86
C PRO A 116 15.88 7.20 18.41
N LEU A 117 15.43 6.36 17.46
CA LEU A 117 16.26 5.29 16.90
C LEU A 117 17.29 5.83 15.90
N VAL A 118 16.97 6.91 15.20
CA VAL A 118 17.86 7.55 14.20
C VAL A 118 18.86 8.49 14.83
N LEU A 119 18.50 9.15 15.96
CA LEU A 119 19.36 10.13 16.62
C LEU A 119 20.77 9.62 16.92
N PRO A 120 20.99 8.41 17.48
CA PRO A 120 22.32 7.88 17.72
C PRO A 120 23.12 7.68 16.45
N MET A 121 22.48 7.26 15.35
CA MET A 121 23.13 7.09 14.06
C MET A 121 23.62 8.43 13.49
N VAL A 122 22.81 9.47 13.66
CA VAL A 122 23.19 10.84 13.26
C VAL A 122 24.30 11.37 14.17
N ALA A 123 24.22 11.15 15.49
CA ALA A 123 25.25 11.57 16.46
C ALA A 123 26.62 10.91 16.17
N LEU A 124 26.62 9.67 15.69
CA LEU A 124 27.84 8.97 15.28
C LEU A 124 28.58 9.71 14.16
N ALA A 125 27.84 10.37 13.22
CA ALA A 125 28.45 11.17 12.16
C ALA A 125 29.19 12.42 12.69
N TRP A 126 28.86 12.87 13.90
CA TRP A 126 29.58 13.94 14.63
C TRP A 126 30.61 13.43 15.65
N GLY A 127 30.87 12.09 15.65
CA GLY A 127 31.88 11.49 16.54
C GLY A 127 31.37 11.16 17.95
N GLU A 128 30.08 11.34 18.21
CA GLU A 128 29.48 10.97 19.49
C GLU A 128 29.01 9.51 19.46
N HIS A 129 29.59 8.69 20.34
CA HIS A 129 29.28 7.26 20.46
C HIS A 129 28.14 6.97 21.45
N TRP A 130 27.04 7.69 21.35
CA TRP A 130 25.86 7.42 22.17
C TRP A 130 24.94 6.43 21.49
N MET A 131 24.73 5.26 22.09
CA MET A 131 23.83 4.24 21.59
C MET A 131 22.70 3.96 22.58
N LEU A 132 21.48 3.84 22.08
CA LEU A 132 20.36 3.40 22.90
C LEU A 132 20.58 1.94 23.36
N PRO A 133 20.16 1.61 24.60
CA PRO A 133 20.16 0.21 25.04
C PRO A 133 19.32 -0.66 24.08
N ALA A 134 19.80 -1.87 23.80
CA ALA A 134 19.19 -2.78 22.82
C ALA A 134 17.69 -3.07 23.09
N TRP A 135 17.33 -3.22 24.38
CA TRP A 135 15.93 -3.44 24.76
C TRP A 135 15.01 -2.25 24.43
N LEU A 136 15.53 -1.02 24.51
CA LEU A 136 14.78 0.18 24.17
C LEU A 136 14.61 0.32 22.66
N GLN A 137 15.63 -0.03 21.88
CA GLN A 137 15.54 -0.11 20.42
C GLN A 137 14.48 -1.12 20.01
N LEU A 138 14.47 -2.31 20.60
CA LEU A 138 13.45 -3.34 20.39
C LEU A 138 12.05 -2.81 20.74
N ALA A 139 11.88 -2.19 21.90
CA ALA A 139 10.59 -1.68 22.38
C ALA A 139 10.02 -0.59 21.47
N LEU A 140 10.88 0.28 20.91
CA LEU A 140 10.46 1.33 19.98
C LEU A 140 10.20 0.80 18.57
N ALA A 141 11.02 -0.13 18.09
CA ALA A 141 10.88 -0.70 16.75
C ALA A 141 9.66 -1.64 16.64
N THR A 142 9.31 -2.37 17.69
CA THR A 142 8.20 -3.33 17.67
C THR A 142 6.85 -2.73 17.24
N PRO A 143 6.37 -1.63 17.83
CA PRO A 143 5.11 -1.00 17.40
C PRO A 143 5.19 -0.45 15.97
N VAL A 144 6.35 0.06 15.54
CA VAL A 144 6.54 0.51 14.16
C VAL A 144 6.44 -0.66 13.20
N GLN A 145 7.12 -1.77 13.51
CA GLN A 145 7.16 -2.96 12.67
C GLN A 145 5.79 -3.63 12.54
N PHE A 146 5.11 -3.91 13.65
CA PHE A 146 3.92 -4.76 13.64
C PHE A 146 2.60 -4.01 13.62
N TRP A 147 2.51 -2.83 14.20
CA TRP A 147 1.29 -2.04 14.21
C TRP A 147 1.22 -1.07 13.03
N LEU A 148 2.21 -0.21 12.88
CA LEU A 148 2.25 0.76 11.78
C LEU A 148 2.57 0.07 10.45
N GLY A 149 3.42 -0.97 10.47
CA GLY A 149 3.73 -1.83 9.34
C GLY A 149 2.65 -2.87 8.97
N ALA A 150 1.58 -3.03 9.77
CA ALA A 150 0.54 -4.05 9.55
C ALA A 150 -0.08 -4.03 8.16
N ARG A 151 -0.16 -2.85 7.53
CA ARG A 151 -0.67 -2.68 6.15
C ARG A 151 0.20 -3.45 5.13
N PHE A 152 1.53 -3.39 5.29
CA PHE A 152 2.46 -4.08 4.39
C PHE A 152 2.35 -5.59 4.52
N TYR A 153 2.15 -6.10 5.74
CA TYR A 153 1.92 -7.53 5.96
C TYR A 153 0.62 -8.02 5.32
N ARG A 154 -0.48 -7.25 5.45
CA ARG A 154 -1.77 -7.61 4.85
C ARG A 154 -1.69 -7.59 3.33
N ALA A 155 -1.13 -6.53 2.74
CA ALA A 155 -0.99 -6.40 1.30
C ALA A 155 0.02 -7.42 0.74
N GLY A 156 1.12 -7.66 1.45
CA GLY A 156 2.11 -8.68 1.10
C GLY A 156 1.54 -10.10 1.16
N TRP A 157 0.74 -10.40 2.18
CA TRP A 157 0.07 -11.70 2.28
C TRP A 157 -0.93 -11.94 1.15
N ALA A 158 -1.73 -10.93 0.79
CA ALA A 158 -2.63 -11.00 -0.35
C ALA A 158 -1.87 -11.22 -1.66
N ALA A 159 -0.72 -10.55 -1.83
CA ALA A 159 0.16 -10.74 -2.98
C ALA A 159 0.74 -12.17 -3.05
N LEU A 160 1.19 -12.68 -1.91
CA LEU A 160 1.74 -14.03 -1.80
C LEU A 160 0.71 -15.10 -2.16
N LYS A 161 -0.53 -14.98 -1.64
CA LYS A 161 -1.64 -15.87 -2.01
C LYS A 161 -1.93 -15.83 -3.51
N ALA A 162 -1.87 -14.66 -4.11
CA ALA A 162 -2.08 -14.48 -5.56
C ALA A 162 -0.85 -14.87 -6.39
N ARG A 163 0.22 -15.43 -5.79
CA ARG A 163 1.51 -15.78 -6.42
C ARG A 163 2.10 -14.61 -7.24
N ALA A 164 1.93 -13.39 -6.75
CA ALA A 164 2.42 -12.19 -7.42
C ALA A 164 3.24 -11.37 -6.42
N GLY A 165 4.43 -10.95 -6.85
CA GLY A 165 5.25 -10.01 -6.08
C GLY A 165 4.63 -8.60 -6.13
N ASN A 166 4.72 -7.89 -5.01
CA ASN A 166 4.45 -6.46 -4.96
C ASN A 166 5.48 -5.78 -4.02
N MET A 167 5.51 -4.46 -4.07
CA MET A 167 6.41 -3.67 -3.24
C MET A 167 6.16 -3.91 -1.74
N ASP A 168 4.90 -4.06 -1.34
CA ASP A 168 4.53 -4.27 0.07
C ASP A 168 5.07 -5.60 0.61
N LEU A 169 5.11 -6.65 -0.22
CA LEU A 169 5.71 -7.93 0.15
C LEU A 169 7.22 -7.82 0.36
N LEU A 170 7.92 -7.10 -0.53
CA LEU A 170 9.36 -6.86 -0.38
C LEU A 170 9.67 -6.06 0.89
N VAL A 171 8.89 -5.04 1.16
CA VAL A 171 9.02 -4.23 2.39
C VAL A 171 8.77 -5.11 3.63
N ALA A 172 7.68 -5.87 3.65
CA ALA A 172 7.37 -6.76 4.76
C ALA A 172 8.47 -7.80 5.02
N LEU A 173 9.00 -8.43 3.96
CA LEU A 173 10.08 -9.41 4.07
C LEU A 173 11.40 -8.76 4.51
N GLY A 174 11.79 -7.65 3.86
CA GLY A 174 13.06 -6.99 4.16
C GLY A 174 13.11 -6.43 5.59
N THR A 175 12.04 -5.73 6.01
CA THR A 175 11.98 -5.18 7.37
C THR A 175 11.86 -6.28 8.42
N SER A 176 11.15 -7.38 8.14
CA SER A 176 11.08 -8.53 9.04
C SER A 176 12.41 -9.26 9.16
N ALA A 177 13.18 -9.38 8.08
CA ALA A 177 14.51 -9.97 8.13
C ALA A 177 15.47 -9.14 8.97
N GLY A 178 15.50 -7.81 8.78
CA GLY A 178 16.32 -6.91 9.59
C GLY A 178 15.93 -6.92 11.07
N TYR A 179 14.64 -6.85 11.35
CA TYR A 179 14.11 -6.93 12.71
C TYR A 179 14.42 -8.29 13.37
N GLY A 180 14.19 -9.39 12.64
CA GLY A 180 14.44 -10.75 13.14
C GLY A 180 15.91 -11.03 13.38
N LEU A 181 16.80 -10.56 12.50
CA LEU A 181 18.24 -10.67 12.68
C LEU A 181 18.71 -9.91 13.92
N SER A 182 18.20 -8.69 14.12
CA SER A 182 18.55 -7.88 15.31
C SER A 182 18.04 -8.52 16.59
N ALA A 183 16.83 -9.05 16.58
CA ALA A 183 16.28 -9.78 17.72
C ALA A 183 17.10 -11.05 18.00
N TRP A 184 17.46 -11.81 16.96
CA TRP A 184 18.33 -12.97 17.09
C TRP A 184 19.68 -12.60 17.71
N GLN A 185 20.33 -11.56 17.21
CA GLN A 185 21.61 -11.09 17.75
C GLN A 185 21.48 -10.65 19.20
N MET A 186 20.39 -9.97 19.57
CA MET A 186 20.15 -9.51 20.93
C MET A 186 19.99 -10.67 21.93
N PHE A 187 19.33 -11.77 21.54
CA PHE A 187 19.01 -12.86 22.46
C PHE A 187 20.00 -14.04 22.41
N PHE A 188 20.70 -14.25 21.29
CA PHE A 188 21.49 -15.45 21.04
C PHE A 188 22.96 -15.18 20.68
N ALA A 189 23.35 -13.96 20.31
CA ALA A 189 24.73 -13.67 20.09
C ALA A 189 25.48 -13.70 21.42
N GLU A 190 26.40 -14.63 21.58
CA GLU A 190 27.36 -14.62 22.69
C GLU A 190 28.15 -13.29 22.63
N VAL A 191 28.34 -12.68 23.80
CA VAL A 191 29.00 -11.38 23.96
C VAL A 191 30.50 -11.56 23.66
N HIS A 192 30.86 -11.71 22.40
CA HIS A 192 32.22 -11.56 21.94
C HIS A 192 32.44 -10.07 21.66
N HIS A 193 33.11 -9.42 22.54
CA HIS A 193 33.87 -8.15 22.57
C HIS A 193 33.52 -7.01 21.59
N ASP A 194 32.62 -7.19 20.65
CA ASP A 194 32.14 -6.16 19.73
C ASP A 194 30.64 -6.01 19.90
N ARG A 195 30.14 -4.76 20.02
CA ARG A 195 28.73 -4.48 20.22
C ARG A 195 27.96 -4.97 18.98
N PRO A 196 26.93 -5.82 19.13
CA PRO A 196 26.18 -6.32 17.99
C PRO A 196 25.56 -5.13 17.23
N HIS A 197 25.81 -5.05 15.91
CA HIS A 197 25.14 -4.09 15.06
C HIS A 197 23.68 -4.47 14.95
N LEU A 198 22.82 -3.75 15.63
CA LEU A 198 21.38 -3.94 15.58
C LEU A 198 20.81 -3.11 14.41
N TYR A 199 19.89 -3.69 13.65
CA TYR A 199 19.25 -3.09 12.48
C TYR A 199 17.81 -2.66 12.75
N PHE A 200 17.43 -2.46 14.01
CA PHE A 200 16.09 -2.03 14.39
C PHE A 200 15.74 -0.66 13.82
N GLU A 201 16.71 0.27 13.82
CA GLU A 201 16.56 1.60 13.24
C GLU A 201 16.30 1.53 11.74
N ALA A 202 17.01 0.68 11.02
CA ALA A 202 16.84 0.53 9.57
C ALA A 202 15.42 0.06 9.22
N SER A 203 14.91 -0.93 9.94
CA SER A 203 13.54 -1.44 9.74
C SER A 203 12.48 -0.35 10.02
N ALA A 204 12.64 0.40 11.12
CA ALA A 204 11.72 1.46 11.50
C ALA A 204 11.74 2.64 10.51
N VAL A 205 12.93 3.03 10.07
CA VAL A 205 13.13 4.12 9.10
C VAL A 205 12.51 3.78 7.75
N VAL A 206 12.72 2.56 7.23
CA VAL A 206 12.13 2.13 5.96
C VAL A 206 10.61 2.20 6.00
N ILE A 207 9.98 1.68 7.06
CA ILE A 207 8.53 1.74 7.23
C ILE A 207 8.06 3.20 7.28
N THR A 208 8.72 4.05 8.06
CA THR A 208 8.35 5.47 8.21
C THR A 208 8.48 6.24 6.90
N LEU A 209 9.57 6.04 6.15
CA LEU A 209 9.77 6.70 4.86
C LEU A 209 8.74 6.28 3.82
N ILE A 210 8.36 5.00 3.79
CA ILE A 210 7.33 4.53 2.87
C ILE A 210 5.94 5.08 3.27
N LEU A 211 5.65 5.19 4.56
CA LEU A 211 4.44 5.84 5.04
C LEU A 211 4.40 7.32 4.66
N MET A 212 5.55 8.02 4.73
CA MET A 212 5.68 9.41 4.34
C MET A 212 5.52 9.59 2.81
N GLY A 213 6.08 8.69 2.01
CA GLY A 213 5.99 8.76 0.54
C GLY A 213 4.60 8.51 -0.03
N LYS A 214 3.64 8.11 0.81
CA LYS A 214 2.23 7.93 0.44
C LYS A 214 1.33 9.11 0.83
N TRP A 215 1.92 10.10 1.43
CA TRP A 215 1.25 11.36 1.81
C TRP A 215 1.47 12.42 0.73
#